data_468392f3b7c858711805d73fe9cbe4da
#
_entry.id   468392f3b7c858711805d73fe9cbe4da
#
_cell.length_a   1.000
_cell.length_b   1.000
_cell.length_c   1.000
_cell.angle_alpha   90.00
_cell.angle_beta   90.00
_cell.angle_gamma   90.00
#
_symmetry.space_group_name_H-M   'P 1'
#
loop_
_entity.id
_entity.type
_entity.pdbx_description
1 polymer ?
#
loop_
_entity_poly.entity_id
_entity_poly.type
_entity_poly.pdbx_seq_one_letter_code
_entity_poly.pdbx_strand_id
1 'polypeptide(L)'
;MKTFQDLQNVMSEDGKKAFIFDAINEYKATDVFHWAVEGDLYSKQLNTTIMRYQKLLYTMSGKAVPDNFTANHKCASNFFSRFVTQENQYLLGNGVTFAEDSTKERLGGSDFDTQLQKAGKAALISGVSYGFFNLDHIDVFKATEFVPLWDEETGALMAGIRFWQIASDKPLRATLYELDGYTDYIKKKNSKVEILRPKRSYVEIVKTSQVDGTEIYDGENYPGFPIVPLWGNPDHQSELVGLKGEIDAYDLIKSGFANDLDDASMIYWTLENAGGMDDVDLAKFIEHMKTVKAAVVDGGDGAKAEAHTIEVPYQSRETYLTRLENDMYNDAMALNVNQVSAGNVTATAINAAYEPLNNKTDQFEYCIDEFIQGLLDLIGVEDNPTFKRSKIVNQTEETQMILSAAQYLDTETILKHLPFLAPEEIDQILEATTKEESGRFEDGEMGDEGDLEGEDGENPDGENEEDLEPGGDVNG
;
A
#
# COMPACT_ATOMS: atom_id res chain seq x y z
N MET A 1 21.54 20.38 0.44
CA MET A 1 21.71 18.90 0.29
C MET A 1 22.95 18.69 -0.56
N LYS A 2 23.83 17.79 -0.18
CA LYS A 2 25.04 17.46 -0.94
C LYS A 2 24.69 16.86 -2.31
N THR A 3 25.54 17.11 -3.30
CA THR A 3 25.37 16.69 -4.69
C THR A 3 26.48 15.73 -5.13
N PHE A 4 26.39 15.20 -6.33
CA PHE A 4 27.44 14.39 -6.93
C PHE A 4 28.72 15.20 -7.16
N GLN A 5 28.60 16.47 -7.61
CA GLN A 5 29.73 17.38 -7.80
C GLN A 5 30.46 17.67 -6.48
N ASP A 6 29.71 17.82 -5.38
CA ASP A 6 30.33 17.96 -4.06
C ASP A 6 31.18 16.74 -3.70
N LEU A 7 30.72 15.52 -4.00
CA LEU A 7 31.47 14.28 -3.78
C LEU A 7 32.76 14.25 -4.63
N GLN A 8 32.65 14.62 -5.91
CA GLN A 8 33.80 14.64 -6.82
C GLN A 8 34.89 15.63 -6.39
N ASN A 9 34.52 16.74 -5.76
CA ASN A 9 35.45 17.75 -5.27
C ASN A 9 36.22 17.27 -4.02
N VAL A 10 35.88 16.14 -3.42
CA VAL A 10 36.58 15.62 -2.24
C VAL A 10 37.77 14.75 -2.65
N MET A 11 38.98 15.30 -2.56
CA MET A 11 40.23 14.66 -3.03
C MET A 11 40.83 13.66 -2.04
N SER A 12 40.47 13.71 -0.74
CA SER A 12 41.12 12.88 0.29
C SER A 12 40.17 11.86 0.89
N GLU A 13 40.68 10.71 1.32
CA GLU A 13 39.90 9.69 2.02
C GLU A 13 39.29 10.22 3.32
N ASP A 14 40.01 11.02 4.08
CA ASP A 14 39.49 11.61 5.30
C ASP A 14 38.39 12.65 5.00
N GLY A 15 38.52 13.37 3.88
CA GLY A 15 37.47 14.23 3.36
C GLY A 15 36.21 13.44 2.99
N LYS A 16 36.34 12.29 2.30
CA LYS A 16 35.20 11.41 1.97
C LYS A 16 34.49 10.89 3.24
N LYS A 17 35.24 10.51 4.27
CA LYS A 17 34.68 10.09 5.58
C LYS A 17 33.84 11.19 6.22
N ALA A 18 34.34 12.44 6.20
CA ALA A 18 33.59 13.58 6.72
C ALA A 18 32.34 13.88 5.87
N PHE A 19 32.52 13.94 4.54
CA PHE A 19 31.46 14.20 3.59
C PHE A 19 30.24 13.28 3.77
N ILE A 20 30.46 11.97 3.93
CA ILE A 20 29.38 10.98 4.06
C ILE A 20 28.47 11.31 5.24
N PHE A 21 29.04 11.61 6.40
CA PHE A 21 28.23 11.87 7.60
C PHE A 21 27.63 13.27 7.59
N ASP A 22 28.27 14.24 6.96
CA ASP A 22 27.71 15.57 6.73
C ASP A 22 26.52 15.48 5.76
N ALA A 23 26.65 14.72 4.67
CA ALA A 23 25.55 14.46 3.72
C ALA A 23 24.35 13.79 4.39
N ILE A 24 24.58 12.78 5.23
CA ILE A 24 23.50 12.13 6.01
C ILE A 24 22.80 13.14 6.95
N ASN A 25 23.56 13.98 7.63
CA ASN A 25 22.98 14.96 8.56
C ASN A 25 22.19 16.06 7.82
N GLU A 26 22.72 16.55 6.70
CA GLU A 26 22.04 17.53 5.85
C GLU A 26 20.74 16.92 5.26
N TYR A 27 20.79 15.67 4.77
CA TYR A 27 19.62 14.99 4.23
C TYR A 27 18.53 14.81 5.28
N LYS A 28 18.89 14.45 6.51
CA LYS A 28 17.93 14.33 7.62
C LYS A 28 17.24 15.63 7.99
N ALA A 29 17.78 16.76 7.58
CA ALA A 29 17.19 18.08 7.79
C ALA A 29 16.30 18.55 6.61
N THR A 30 16.17 17.76 5.54
CA THR A 30 15.34 18.08 4.39
C THR A 30 13.87 17.76 4.62
N ASP A 31 12.98 18.45 3.90
CA ASP A 31 11.55 18.16 3.90
C ASP A 31 11.24 16.77 3.36
N VAL A 32 11.99 16.29 2.36
CA VAL A 32 11.85 14.92 1.82
C VAL A 32 12.02 13.88 2.92
N PHE A 33 13.09 14.00 3.72
CA PHE A 33 13.30 13.08 4.83
C PHE A 33 12.23 13.21 5.92
N HIS A 34 11.80 14.45 6.21
CA HIS A 34 10.74 14.70 7.18
C HIS A 34 9.44 13.99 6.76
N TRP A 35 9.00 14.18 5.51
CA TRP A 35 7.79 13.54 5.00
C TRP A 35 7.93 12.02 4.88
N ALA A 36 9.12 11.51 4.57
CA ALA A 36 9.38 10.07 4.55
C ALA A 36 9.23 9.44 5.95
N VAL A 37 9.69 10.12 7.00
CA VAL A 37 9.52 9.66 8.39
C VAL A 37 8.06 9.75 8.84
N GLU A 38 7.39 10.87 8.56
CA GLU A 38 5.97 11.04 8.89
C GLU A 38 5.12 9.99 8.15
N GLY A 39 5.34 9.78 6.85
CA GLY A 39 4.65 8.77 6.06
C GLY A 39 4.86 7.35 6.61
N ASP A 40 6.08 6.98 6.99
CA ASP A 40 6.36 5.66 7.59
C ASP A 40 5.61 5.48 8.93
N LEU A 41 5.48 6.52 9.74
CA LEU A 41 4.72 6.47 10.99
C LEU A 41 3.20 6.34 10.73
N TYR A 42 2.65 7.14 9.83
CA TYR A 42 1.21 7.07 9.47
C TYR A 42 0.86 5.74 8.79
N SER A 43 1.75 5.17 7.98
CA SER A 43 1.55 3.85 7.38
C SER A 43 1.48 2.72 8.41
N LYS A 44 2.02 2.93 9.61
CA LYS A 44 2.00 2.02 10.76
C LYS A 44 0.92 2.37 11.80
N GLN A 45 0.02 3.29 11.47
CA GLN A 45 -1.02 3.78 12.40
C GLN A 45 -0.44 4.43 13.67
N LEU A 46 0.75 5.05 13.53
CA LEU A 46 1.41 5.83 14.58
C LEU A 46 1.29 7.34 14.28
N ASN A 47 0.07 7.79 13.97
CA ASN A 47 -0.24 9.16 13.55
C ASN A 47 0.28 10.17 14.57
N THR A 48 1.28 10.95 14.17
CA THR A 48 2.12 11.72 15.09
C THR A 48 1.34 12.79 15.86
N THR A 49 0.37 13.43 15.20
CA THR A 49 -0.45 14.49 15.82
C THR A 49 -1.23 13.95 17.03
N ILE A 50 -1.98 12.87 16.85
CA ILE A 50 -2.78 12.31 17.95
C ILE A 50 -1.90 11.62 19.01
N MET A 51 -0.81 10.95 18.60
CA MET A 51 0.08 10.30 19.55
C MET A 51 0.80 11.30 20.47
N ARG A 52 1.11 12.50 19.96
CA ARG A 52 1.74 13.59 20.72
C ARG A 52 0.72 14.49 21.40
N TYR A 53 -0.57 14.37 21.07
CA TYR A 53 -1.62 15.20 21.66
C TYR A 53 -1.65 15.04 23.19
N GLN A 54 -1.74 16.15 23.90
CA GLN A 54 -1.84 16.19 25.33
C GLN A 54 -2.95 17.14 25.75
N LYS A 55 -3.92 16.63 26.51
CA LYS A 55 -4.97 17.45 27.11
C LYS A 55 -4.34 18.36 28.17
N LEU A 56 -4.75 19.62 28.18
CA LEU A 56 -4.21 20.61 29.11
C LEU A 56 -5.29 21.10 30.07
N LEU A 57 -4.91 21.24 31.34
CA LEU A 57 -5.68 21.95 32.37
C LEU A 57 -5.03 23.32 32.59
N TYR A 58 -5.86 24.31 32.87
CA TYR A 58 -5.39 25.64 33.24
C TYR A 58 -5.55 25.83 34.75
N THR A 59 -4.47 26.14 35.43
CA THR A 59 -4.50 26.52 36.86
C THR A 59 -5.23 27.84 37.05
N MET A 60 -5.63 28.16 38.27
CA MET A 60 -6.26 29.45 38.60
C MET A 60 -5.37 30.66 38.25
N SER A 61 -4.06 30.47 38.15
CA SER A 61 -3.10 31.49 37.68
C SER A 61 -2.95 31.55 36.14
N GLY A 62 -3.71 30.78 35.38
CA GLY A 62 -3.69 30.74 33.92
C GLY A 62 -2.54 29.91 33.34
N LYS A 63 -1.77 29.19 34.17
CA LYS A 63 -0.67 28.32 33.70
C LYS A 63 -1.27 27.00 33.15
N ALA A 64 -0.92 26.64 31.90
CA ALA A 64 -1.24 25.35 31.32
C ALA A 64 -0.39 24.23 31.96
N VAL A 65 -1.03 23.15 32.38
CA VAL A 65 -0.39 21.93 32.88
C VAL A 65 -1.02 20.71 32.22
N PRO A 66 -0.27 19.61 32.00
CA PRO A 66 -0.83 18.38 31.47
C PRO A 66 -1.96 17.85 32.35
N ASP A 67 -3.07 17.46 31.71
CA ASP A 67 -4.16 16.76 32.39
C ASP A 67 -3.84 15.26 32.46
N ASN A 68 -3.55 14.79 33.66
CA ASN A 68 -3.30 13.38 33.94
C ASN A 68 -4.48 12.72 34.69
N PHE A 69 -5.60 13.44 34.88
CA PHE A 69 -6.73 13.00 35.68
C PHE A 69 -7.90 12.52 34.85
N THR A 70 -8.12 13.13 33.69
CA THR A 70 -9.22 12.74 32.78
C THR A 70 -8.72 11.82 31.66
N ALA A 71 -9.65 11.10 31.05
CA ALA A 71 -9.35 10.21 29.93
C ALA A 71 -8.67 10.98 28.77
N ASN A 72 -7.65 10.37 28.20
CA ASN A 72 -6.95 10.92 27.04
C ASN A 72 -6.72 9.80 26.00
N HIS A 73 -7.84 9.33 25.41
CA HIS A 73 -7.80 8.32 24.35
C HIS A 73 -7.08 8.84 23.12
N LYS A 74 -6.29 7.96 22.49
CA LYS A 74 -5.52 8.24 21.29
C LYS A 74 -5.91 7.23 20.20
N CYS A 75 -6.95 7.56 19.47
CA CYS A 75 -7.55 6.69 18.46
C CYS A 75 -6.99 7.04 17.06
N ALA A 76 -5.78 6.58 16.75
CA ALA A 76 -5.22 6.75 15.43
C ALA A 76 -6.02 5.95 14.37
N SER A 77 -6.33 6.57 13.25
CA SER A 77 -6.95 5.92 12.09
C SER A 77 -5.92 5.28 11.17
N ASN A 78 -6.37 4.37 10.30
CA ASN A 78 -5.52 3.64 9.37
C ASN A 78 -5.75 4.05 7.89
N PHE A 79 -6.30 5.26 7.65
CA PHE A 79 -6.65 5.69 6.30
C PHE A 79 -5.46 5.70 5.36
N PHE A 80 -4.35 6.31 5.77
CA PHE A 80 -3.16 6.41 4.93
C PHE A 80 -2.63 5.04 4.48
N SER A 81 -2.50 4.09 5.42
CA SER A 81 -2.06 2.73 5.07
C SER A 81 -3.04 2.03 4.12
N ARG A 82 -4.36 2.27 4.28
CA ARG A 82 -5.39 1.71 3.38
C ARG A 82 -5.26 2.26 1.97
N PHE A 83 -5.14 3.58 1.81
CA PHE A 83 -5.03 4.22 0.51
C PHE A 83 -3.79 3.78 -0.24
N VAL A 84 -2.63 3.86 0.40
CA VAL A 84 -1.35 3.40 -0.19
C VAL A 84 -1.40 1.91 -0.54
N THR A 85 -1.99 1.08 0.32
CA THR A 85 -2.10 -0.36 0.04
C THR A 85 -3.07 -0.62 -1.11
N GLN A 86 -4.20 0.10 -1.17
CA GLN A 86 -5.16 -0.05 -2.25
C GLN A 86 -4.55 0.28 -3.60
N GLU A 87 -3.89 1.43 -3.73
CA GLU A 87 -3.25 1.88 -4.96
C GLU A 87 -2.14 0.92 -5.42
N ASN A 88 -1.22 0.57 -4.50
CA ASN A 88 -0.13 -0.35 -4.79
C ASN A 88 -0.63 -1.74 -5.22
N GLN A 89 -1.62 -2.30 -4.52
CA GLN A 89 -2.19 -3.60 -4.87
C GLN A 89 -3.06 -3.54 -6.13
N TYR A 90 -3.69 -2.41 -6.41
CA TYR A 90 -4.49 -2.24 -7.61
C TYR A 90 -3.65 -2.35 -8.89
N LEU A 91 -2.44 -1.77 -8.88
CA LEU A 91 -1.50 -1.85 -10.01
C LEU A 91 -0.67 -3.13 -9.99
N LEU A 92 -0.04 -3.45 -8.87
CA LEU A 92 1.00 -4.47 -8.77
C LEU A 92 0.52 -5.79 -8.16
N GLY A 93 -0.76 -5.89 -7.77
CA GLY A 93 -1.30 -7.06 -7.08
C GLY A 93 -1.26 -8.35 -7.90
N ASN A 94 -1.36 -8.25 -9.24
CA ASN A 94 -1.29 -9.37 -10.16
C ASN A 94 0.12 -9.61 -10.73
N GLY A 95 1.13 -8.84 -10.26
CA GLY A 95 2.48 -8.88 -10.79
C GLY A 95 2.62 -8.16 -12.13
N VAL A 96 3.83 -8.22 -12.69
CA VAL A 96 4.19 -7.63 -13.98
C VAL A 96 4.60 -8.74 -14.94
N THR A 97 4.15 -8.63 -16.18
CA THR A 97 4.53 -9.54 -17.27
C THR A 97 5.33 -8.78 -18.32
N PHE A 98 6.20 -9.49 -19.02
CA PHE A 98 7.04 -8.98 -20.10
C PHE A 98 6.73 -9.73 -21.40
N ALA A 99 7.14 -9.18 -22.53
CA ALA A 99 6.96 -9.86 -23.82
C ALA A 99 7.80 -11.15 -23.86
N GLU A 100 8.99 -11.14 -23.21
CA GLU A 100 9.84 -12.32 -23.08
C GLU A 100 9.91 -12.78 -21.62
N ASP A 101 9.59 -14.04 -21.34
CA ASP A 101 9.65 -14.63 -19.99
C ASP A 101 11.07 -14.55 -19.38
N SER A 102 12.11 -14.63 -20.22
CA SER A 102 13.50 -14.52 -19.82
C SER A 102 13.86 -13.18 -19.18
N THR A 103 13.14 -12.10 -19.51
CA THR A 103 13.34 -10.76 -18.94
C THR A 103 13.07 -10.76 -17.43
N LYS A 104 11.95 -11.35 -17.03
CA LYS A 104 11.58 -11.45 -15.61
C LYS A 104 12.58 -12.29 -14.81
N GLU A 105 13.04 -13.41 -15.38
CA GLU A 105 14.06 -14.28 -14.77
C GLU A 105 15.34 -13.50 -14.44
N ARG A 106 15.80 -12.62 -15.35
CA ARG A 106 16.99 -11.78 -15.17
C ARG A 106 16.84 -10.68 -14.12
N LEU A 107 15.61 -10.28 -13.80
CA LEU A 107 15.28 -9.28 -12.77
C LEU A 107 15.04 -9.89 -11.39
N GLY A 108 15.08 -11.23 -11.26
CA GLY A 108 14.86 -11.94 -9.99
C GLY A 108 13.70 -12.90 -9.99
N GLY A 109 13.11 -13.19 -11.15
CA GLY A 109 12.07 -14.19 -11.31
C GLY A 109 10.82 -13.89 -10.46
N SER A 110 10.38 -14.83 -9.65
CA SER A 110 9.21 -14.69 -8.79
C SER A 110 9.39 -13.68 -7.65
N ASP A 111 10.64 -13.40 -7.22
CA ASP A 111 10.89 -12.39 -6.17
C ASP A 111 10.78 -10.95 -6.70
N PHE A 112 10.93 -10.75 -8.02
CA PHE A 112 10.81 -9.44 -8.65
C PHE A 112 9.50 -8.71 -8.29
N ASP A 113 8.35 -9.37 -8.43
CA ASP A 113 7.05 -8.78 -8.11
C ASP A 113 6.96 -8.39 -6.63
N THR A 114 7.52 -9.22 -5.74
CA THR A 114 7.55 -8.93 -4.30
C THR A 114 8.40 -7.70 -3.99
N GLN A 115 9.56 -7.56 -4.61
CA GLN A 115 10.42 -6.40 -4.41
C GLN A 115 9.83 -5.15 -5.06
N LEU A 116 9.22 -5.27 -6.23
CA LEU A 116 8.54 -4.17 -6.91
C LEU A 116 7.36 -3.63 -6.08
N GLN A 117 6.54 -4.52 -5.50
CA GLN A 117 5.46 -4.12 -4.59
C GLN A 117 6.00 -3.40 -3.33
N LYS A 118 7.12 -3.86 -2.78
CA LYS A 118 7.78 -3.17 -1.64
C LYS A 118 8.32 -1.81 -2.04
N ALA A 119 8.94 -1.71 -3.22
CA ALA A 119 9.45 -0.46 -3.76
C ALA A 119 8.32 0.54 -4.02
N GLY A 120 7.26 0.10 -4.72
CA GLY A 120 6.08 0.93 -4.99
C GLY A 120 5.41 1.44 -3.72
N LYS A 121 5.16 0.54 -2.76
CA LYS A 121 4.60 0.95 -1.46
C LYS A 121 5.49 1.95 -0.73
N ALA A 122 6.81 1.77 -0.74
CA ALA A 122 7.74 2.70 -0.10
C ALA A 122 7.77 4.05 -0.84
N ALA A 123 7.66 4.06 -2.17
CA ALA A 123 7.61 5.27 -2.98
C ALA A 123 6.34 6.09 -2.69
N LEU A 124 5.16 5.48 -2.64
CA LEU A 124 3.91 6.14 -2.28
C LEU A 124 3.95 6.72 -0.86
N ILE A 125 4.55 6.01 0.10
CA ILE A 125 4.69 6.47 1.49
C ILE A 125 5.63 7.66 1.60
N SER A 126 6.77 7.63 0.90
CA SER A 126 7.88 8.58 1.11
C SER A 126 8.04 9.60 -0.01
N GLY A 127 7.32 9.45 -1.12
CA GLY A 127 7.52 10.17 -2.37
C GLY A 127 8.54 9.52 -3.29
N VAL A 128 9.52 8.80 -2.74
CA VAL A 128 10.56 8.09 -3.48
C VAL A 128 11.03 6.84 -2.73
N SER A 129 11.39 5.81 -3.49
CA SER A 129 12.19 4.67 -3.04
C SER A 129 13.31 4.40 -4.05
N TYR A 130 14.26 3.55 -3.70
CA TYR A 130 15.41 3.28 -4.55
C TYR A 130 15.59 1.78 -4.71
N GLY A 131 15.65 1.29 -5.94
CA GLY A 131 15.94 -0.09 -6.26
C GLY A 131 17.43 -0.25 -6.60
N PHE A 132 18.16 -1.00 -5.80
CA PHE A 132 19.52 -1.40 -6.09
C PHE A 132 19.51 -2.74 -6.83
N PHE A 133 19.99 -2.76 -8.07
CA PHE A 133 20.15 -4.00 -8.81
C PHE A 133 21.39 -4.74 -8.31
N ASN A 134 21.15 -5.84 -7.60
CA ASN A 134 22.21 -6.64 -6.95
C ASN A 134 22.32 -8.00 -7.64
N LEU A 135 23.12 -8.04 -8.71
CA LEU A 135 23.41 -9.21 -9.56
C LEU A 135 22.19 -9.79 -10.28
N ASP A 136 21.32 -10.47 -9.55
CA ASP A 136 20.18 -11.22 -10.08
C ASP A 136 18.85 -10.86 -9.38
N HIS A 137 18.85 -9.86 -8.51
CA HIS A 137 17.66 -9.42 -7.78
C HIS A 137 17.72 -7.93 -7.44
N ILE A 138 16.64 -7.41 -6.89
CA ILE A 138 16.51 -6.01 -6.50
C ILE A 138 16.46 -5.90 -4.98
N ASP A 139 17.34 -5.09 -4.40
CA ASP A 139 17.27 -4.64 -3.03
C ASP A 139 16.58 -3.27 -2.96
N VAL A 140 15.56 -3.13 -2.12
CA VAL A 140 14.82 -1.88 -1.99
C VAL A 140 15.32 -1.05 -0.82
N PHE A 141 15.74 0.18 -1.10
CA PHE A 141 16.13 1.16 -0.07
C PHE A 141 15.03 2.22 0.08
N LYS A 142 14.65 2.49 1.32
CA LYS A 142 13.68 3.55 1.64
C LYS A 142 14.36 4.93 1.64
N ALA A 143 13.60 5.98 1.38
CA ALA A 143 14.07 7.35 1.52
C ALA A 143 14.62 7.68 2.93
N THR A 144 14.17 6.96 3.97
CA THR A 144 14.68 7.13 5.34
C THR A 144 16.06 6.54 5.60
N GLU A 145 16.60 5.75 4.66
CA GLU A 145 17.89 5.05 4.80
C GLU A 145 18.86 5.29 3.62
N PHE A 146 18.50 6.15 2.68
CA PHE A 146 19.31 6.43 1.49
C PHE A 146 19.39 7.92 1.20
N VAL A 147 20.62 8.44 1.05
CA VAL A 147 20.90 9.81 0.62
C VAL A 147 21.23 9.79 -0.87
N PRO A 148 20.40 10.33 -1.73
CA PRO A 148 20.71 10.44 -3.15
C PRO A 148 21.71 11.58 -3.39
N LEU A 149 22.67 11.35 -4.28
CA LEU A 149 23.60 12.35 -4.75
C LEU A 149 23.34 12.57 -6.25
N TRP A 150 22.52 13.57 -6.51
CA TRP A 150 22.10 13.95 -7.86
C TRP A 150 23.18 14.75 -8.56
N ASP A 151 23.28 14.54 -9.86
CA ASP A 151 24.08 15.39 -10.73
C ASP A 151 23.38 16.74 -10.94
N GLU A 152 24.10 17.86 -10.76
CA GLU A 152 23.52 19.21 -10.82
C GLU A 152 23.14 19.65 -12.25
N GLU A 153 23.77 19.06 -13.27
CA GLU A 153 23.53 19.44 -14.66
C GLU A 153 22.43 18.60 -15.31
N THR A 154 22.45 17.28 -15.05
CA THR A 154 21.53 16.33 -15.69
C THR A 154 20.32 15.97 -14.83
N GLY A 155 20.41 16.18 -13.51
CA GLY A 155 19.41 15.71 -12.56
C GLY A 155 19.39 14.19 -12.36
N ALA A 156 20.36 13.46 -12.94
CA ALA A 156 20.44 12.02 -12.81
C ALA A 156 21.02 11.60 -11.45
N LEU A 157 20.64 10.44 -10.94
CA LEU A 157 21.22 9.85 -9.74
C LEU A 157 22.55 9.19 -10.12
N MET A 158 23.67 9.73 -9.65
CA MET A 158 25.02 9.29 -10.03
C MET A 158 25.82 8.65 -8.91
N ALA A 159 25.41 8.87 -7.66
CA ALA A 159 25.97 8.23 -6.47
C ALA A 159 24.93 8.24 -5.34
N GLY A 160 25.20 7.49 -4.26
CA GLY A 160 24.29 7.50 -3.13
C GLY A 160 24.92 6.90 -1.87
N ILE A 161 24.34 7.24 -0.73
CA ILE A 161 24.81 6.77 0.56
C ILE A 161 23.66 6.04 1.28
N ARG A 162 23.75 4.73 1.38
CA ARG A 162 22.86 3.97 2.25
C ARG A 162 23.37 4.05 3.68
N PHE A 163 22.50 4.33 4.66
CA PHE A 163 22.88 4.41 6.05
C PHE A 163 21.84 3.72 6.93
N TRP A 164 22.30 3.05 7.98
CA TRP A 164 21.43 2.41 8.95
C TRP A 164 22.10 2.27 10.32
N GLN A 165 21.26 2.22 11.35
CA GLN A 165 21.65 2.00 12.73
C GLN A 165 20.64 1.07 13.39
N ILE A 166 21.07 -0.12 13.82
CA ILE A 166 20.17 -1.15 14.37
C ILE A 166 19.58 -0.70 15.71
N ALA A 167 20.38 -0.02 16.54
CA ALA A 167 19.95 0.51 17.82
C ALA A 167 20.80 1.75 18.17
N SER A 168 20.30 2.62 19.04
CA SER A 168 20.95 3.88 19.40
C SER A 168 22.32 3.73 20.10
N ASP A 169 22.61 2.55 20.66
CA ASP A 169 23.89 2.18 21.27
C ASP A 169 24.85 1.52 20.28
N LYS A 170 24.37 1.12 19.09
CA LYS A 170 25.17 0.47 18.04
C LYS A 170 25.78 1.49 17.09
N PRO A 171 26.87 1.10 16.38
CA PRO A 171 27.50 2.01 15.41
C PRO A 171 26.57 2.32 14.24
N LEU A 172 26.65 3.56 13.77
CA LEU A 172 26.07 3.95 12.50
C LEU A 172 26.92 3.37 11.37
N ARG A 173 26.29 2.67 10.43
CA ARG A 173 26.91 2.11 9.21
C ARG A 173 26.47 2.93 8.04
N ALA A 174 27.37 3.09 7.08
CA ALA A 174 27.07 3.73 5.80
C ALA A 174 27.81 3.01 4.67
N THR A 175 27.16 2.86 3.55
CA THR A 175 27.77 2.37 2.29
C THR A 175 27.64 3.48 1.26
N LEU A 176 28.77 3.93 0.72
CA LEU A 176 28.81 4.84 -0.41
C LEU A 176 28.84 4.01 -1.69
N TYR A 177 27.85 4.24 -2.54
CA TYR A 177 27.73 3.68 -3.89
C TYR A 177 28.19 4.72 -4.89
N GLU A 178 29.13 4.37 -5.75
CA GLU A 178 29.67 5.16 -6.85
C GLU A 178 29.55 4.34 -8.15
N LEU A 179 29.77 4.91 -9.32
CA LEU A 179 29.68 4.19 -10.61
C LEU A 179 30.65 3.00 -10.70
N ASP A 180 31.82 3.13 -10.09
CA ASP A 180 32.92 2.16 -10.17
C ASP A 180 33.04 1.26 -8.92
N GLY A 181 31.97 1.16 -8.12
CA GLY A 181 31.90 0.27 -6.97
C GLY A 181 31.38 0.94 -5.69
N TYR A 182 31.51 0.23 -4.59
CA TYR A 182 30.98 0.69 -3.30
C TYR A 182 31.98 0.50 -2.16
N THR A 183 31.85 1.36 -1.14
CA THR A 183 32.74 1.39 0.05
C THR A 183 31.91 1.40 1.32
N ASP A 184 32.26 0.54 2.28
CA ASP A 184 31.57 0.46 3.56
C ASP A 184 32.29 1.26 4.64
N TYR A 185 31.52 2.05 5.37
CA TYR A 185 31.98 2.91 6.48
C TYR A 185 31.27 2.56 7.79
N ILE A 186 31.96 2.81 8.90
CA ILE A 186 31.42 2.61 10.24
C ILE A 186 31.79 3.79 11.12
N LYS A 187 30.82 4.26 11.92
CA LYS A 187 31.02 5.29 12.93
C LYS A 187 30.55 4.77 14.29
N LYS A 188 31.49 4.44 15.17
CA LYS A 188 31.20 4.09 16.56
C LYS A 188 30.89 5.37 17.37
N LYS A 189 30.15 5.24 18.46
CA LYS A 189 29.83 6.35 19.34
C LYS A 189 31.13 6.98 19.84
N ASN A 190 31.27 8.31 19.69
CA ASN A 190 32.45 9.10 20.11
C ASN A 190 33.79 8.73 19.40
N SER A 191 33.73 8.02 18.25
CA SER A 191 34.93 7.67 17.48
C SER A 191 34.93 8.37 16.13
N LYS A 192 36.12 8.44 15.52
CA LYS A 192 36.23 8.84 14.12
C LYS A 192 35.59 7.81 13.21
N VAL A 193 35.27 8.24 12.01
CA VAL A 193 34.78 7.37 10.93
C VAL A 193 35.92 6.48 10.45
N GLU A 194 35.65 5.19 10.32
CA GLU A 194 36.58 4.17 9.83
C GLU A 194 36.01 3.53 8.54
N ILE A 195 36.88 3.15 7.61
CA ILE A 195 36.50 2.28 6.50
C ILE A 195 36.36 0.88 7.06
N LEU A 196 35.18 0.29 6.94
CA LEU A 196 34.91 -1.09 7.36
C LEU A 196 35.41 -2.07 6.30
N ARG A 197 35.15 -1.76 5.03
CA ARG A 197 35.60 -2.52 3.87
C ARG A 197 36.03 -1.52 2.79
N PRO A 198 37.19 -1.74 2.15
CA PRO A 198 37.65 -0.87 1.06
C PRO A 198 36.72 -0.98 -0.15
N LYS A 199 36.90 -0.11 -1.12
CA LYS A 199 36.11 -0.07 -2.34
C LYS A 199 36.17 -1.41 -3.08
N ARG A 200 35.01 -1.91 -3.48
CA ARG A 200 34.82 -3.16 -4.23
C ARG A 200 33.92 -2.90 -5.43
N SER A 201 34.13 -3.66 -6.48
CA SER A 201 33.27 -3.69 -7.67
C SER A 201 31.94 -4.36 -7.33
N TYR A 202 30.90 -4.08 -8.10
CA TYR A 202 29.56 -4.66 -7.91
C TYR A 202 29.51 -6.14 -8.24
N VAL A 203 30.23 -6.56 -9.30
CA VAL A 203 30.33 -7.95 -9.74
C VAL A 203 31.73 -8.44 -9.43
N GLU A 204 31.87 -9.32 -8.44
CA GLU A 204 33.15 -9.97 -8.11
C GLU A 204 33.26 -11.30 -8.86
N ILE A 205 34.24 -11.41 -9.76
CA ILE A 205 34.52 -12.64 -10.51
C ILE A 205 35.74 -13.31 -9.88
N VAL A 206 35.55 -14.53 -9.37
CA VAL A 206 36.66 -15.36 -8.85
C VAL A 206 37.18 -16.23 -9.99
N LYS A 207 38.38 -15.95 -10.47
CA LYS A 207 39.07 -16.77 -11.47
C LYS A 207 40.11 -17.63 -10.76
N THR A 208 39.92 -18.94 -10.74
CA THR A 208 40.94 -19.85 -10.21
C THR A 208 41.94 -20.18 -11.28
N SER A 209 43.24 -19.89 -11.05
CA SER A 209 44.33 -20.28 -11.95
C SER A 209 44.43 -21.81 -12.03
N GLN A 210 44.38 -22.35 -13.24
CA GLN A 210 44.52 -23.79 -13.46
C GLN A 210 45.94 -24.30 -13.23
N VAL A 211 46.90 -23.41 -13.06
CA VAL A 211 48.35 -23.76 -12.99
C VAL A 211 48.81 -23.91 -11.55
N ASP A 212 48.34 -23.07 -10.63
CA ASP A 212 48.83 -23.00 -9.25
C ASP A 212 47.70 -22.94 -8.20
N GLY A 213 46.44 -22.98 -8.64
CA GLY A 213 45.29 -22.89 -7.74
C GLY A 213 45.07 -21.51 -7.10
N THR A 214 45.79 -20.48 -7.57
CA THR A 214 45.63 -19.12 -7.03
C THR A 214 44.31 -18.52 -7.45
N GLU A 215 43.55 -18.03 -6.50
CA GLU A 215 42.31 -17.29 -6.77
C GLU A 215 42.66 -15.85 -7.14
N ILE A 216 42.28 -15.43 -8.35
CA ILE A 216 42.41 -14.07 -8.83
C ILE A 216 41.01 -13.44 -8.76
N TYR A 217 40.87 -12.43 -7.93
CA TYR A 217 39.64 -11.62 -7.84
C TYR A 217 39.69 -10.56 -8.95
N ASP A 218 38.78 -10.67 -9.90
CA ASP A 218 38.53 -9.67 -10.92
C ASP A 218 37.16 -9.06 -10.66
N GLY A 219 36.99 -7.76 -10.95
CA GLY A 219 35.74 -7.07 -10.65
C GLY A 219 35.22 -6.30 -11.83
N GLU A 220 33.94 -6.43 -12.11
CA GLU A 220 33.23 -5.68 -13.13
C GLU A 220 32.16 -4.78 -12.49
N ASN A 221 31.77 -3.74 -13.21
CA ASN A 221 30.72 -2.83 -12.79
C ASN A 221 29.64 -2.79 -13.85
N TYR A 222 28.46 -2.32 -13.48
CA TYR A 222 27.36 -2.12 -14.40
C TYR A 222 27.66 -0.98 -15.39
N PRO A 223 27.00 -0.94 -16.56
CA PRO A 223 27.19 0.12 -17.53
C PRO A 223 26.70 1.49 -17.03
N GLY A 224 25.79 1.50 -16.04
CA GLY A 224 25.26 2.68 -15.38
C GLY A 224 25.32 2.57 -13.87
N PHE A 225 24.81 3.58 -13.17
CA PHE A 225 24.70 3.55 -11.72
C PHE A 225 23.62 2.55 -11.30
N PRO A 226 23.92 1.52 -10.48
CA PRO A 226 23.04 0.38 -10.27
C PRO A 226 21.87 0.63 -9.30
N ILE A 227 21.62 1.88 -8.94
CA ILE A 227 20.50 2.26 -8.10
C ILE A 227 19.58 3.18 -8.91
N VAL A 228 18.34 2.74 -9.10
CA VAL A 228 17.31 3.45 -9.85
C VAL A 228 16.29 4.05 -8.85
N PRO A 229 15.95 5.33 -8.95
CA PRO A 229 14.88 5.91 -8.15
C PRO A 229 13.51 5.50 -8.69
N LEU A 230 12.60 5.15 -7.78
CA LEU A 230 11.18 4.96 -8.06
C LEU A 230 10.39 6.06 -7.38
N TRP A 231 9.71 6.87 -8.16
CA TRP A 231 8.83 7.93 -7.66
C TRP A 231 7.42 7.39 -7.39
N GLY A 232 6.78 7.90 -6.33
CA GLY A 232 5.39 7.52 -6.01
C GLY A 232 4.36 8.23 -6.91
N ASN A 233 4.71 9.42 -7.38
CA ASN A 233 3.88 10.25 -8.26
C ASN A 233 4.76 11.27 -9.01
N PRO A 234 4.23 11.94 -10.06
CA PRO A 234 4.98 12.94 -10.83
C PRO A 234 5.42 14.17 -10.03
N ASP A 235 4.75 14.46 -8.91
CA ASP A 235 5.11 15.59 -8.03
C ASP A 235 6.26 15.27 -7.09
N HIS A 236 6.73 14.02 -7.07
CA HIS A 236 7.82 13.53 -6.22
C HIS A 236 7.54 13.73 -4.72
N GLN A 237 6.28 13.60 -4.29
CA GLN A 237 5.84 13.85 -2.93
C GLN A 237 5.23 12.58 -2.30
N SER A 238 5.28 12.54 -0.97
CA SER A 238 4.53 11.54 -0.21
C SER A 238 3.02 11.75 -0.41
N GLU A 239 2.28 10.67 -0.60
CA GLU A 239 0.81 10.70 -0.64
C GLU A 239 0.17 11.24 0.67
N LEU A 240 0.95 11.31 1.75
CA LEU A 240 0.49 11.88 3.01
C LEU A 240 0.35 13.40 2.97
N VAL A 241 1.09 14.10 2.09
CA VAL A 241 1.16 15.57 2.09
C VAL A 241 -0.22 16.22 1.99
N GLY A 242 -1.08 15.76 1.10
CA GLY A 242 -2.45 16.26 0.95
C GLY A 242 -3.42 15.79 2.04
N LEU A 243 -3.21 14.60 2.60
CA LEU A 243 -4.16 13.91 3.45
C LEU A 243 -3.95 14.12 4.95
N LYS A 244 -2.71 14.50 5.35
CA LYS A 244 -2.34 14.57 6.77
C LYS A 244 -3.28 15.43 7.61
N GLY A 245 -3.70 16.58 7.09
CA GLY A 245 -4.57 17.52 7.81
C GLY A 245 -5.93 16.92 8.15
N GLU A 246 -6.53 16.20 7.22
CA GLU A 246 -7.84 15.56 7.40
C GLU A 246 -7.76 14.34 8.32
N ILE A 247 -6.72 13.51 8.16
CA ILE A 247 -6.44 12.38 9.07
C ILE A 247 -6.26 12.87 10.50
N ASP A 248 -5.48 13.95 10.69
CA ASP A 248 -5.25 14.55 12.01
C ASP A 248 -6.55 15.09 12.63
N ALA A 249 -7.38 15.77 11.84
CA ALA A 249 -8.67 16.26 12.30
C ALA A 249 -9.62 15.11 12.68
N TYR A 250 -9.68 14.08 11.85
CA TYR A 250 -10.47 12.88 12.12
C TYR A 250 -10.04 12.20 13.43
N ASP A 251 -8.76 11.97 13.62
CA ASP A 251 -8.20 11.31 14.80
C ASP A 251 -8.44 12.12 16.07
N LEU A 252 -8.28 13.45 16.02
CA LEU A 252 -8.55 14.33 17.16
C LEU A 252 -10.02 14.32 17.57
N ILE A 253 -10.93 14.39 16.59
CA ILE A 253 -12.38 14.39 16.88
C ILE A 253 -12.83 13.04 17.39
N LYS A 254 -12.38 11.95 16.77
CA LYS A 254 -12.66 10.57 17.21
C LYS A 254 -12.16 10.31 18.63
N SER A 255 -10.94 10.75 18.94
CA SER A 255 -10.35 10.65 20.27
C SER A 255 -11.08 11.53 21.29
N GLY A 256 -11.42 12.76 20.91
CA GLY A 256 -12.24 13.66 21.74
C GLY A 256 -13.63 13.09 22.02
N PHE A 257 -14.25 12.45 21.03
CA PHE A 257 -15.53 11.79 21.21
C PHE A 257 -15.45 10.61 22.20
N ALA A 258 -14.38 9.79 22.13
CA ALA A 258 -14.14 8.73 23.10
C ALA A 258 -13.95 9.29 24.52
N ASN A 259 -13.21 10.39 24.68
CA ASN A 259 -13.02 11.07 25.96
C ASN A 259 -14.34 11.59 26.54
N ASP A 260 -15.17 12.22 25.69
CA ASP A 260 -16.47 12.76 26.12
C ASP A 260 -17.46 11.67 26.51
N LEU A 261 -17.41 10.48 25.87
CA LEU A 261 -18.22 9.31 26.28
C LEU A 261 -17.80 8.80 27.66
N ASP A 262 -16.50 8.81 27.98
CA ASP A 262 -16.03 8.48 29.33
C ASP A 262 -16.49 9.53 30.35
N ASP A 263 -16.33 10.81 30.03
CA ASP A 263 -16.75 11.92 30.90
C ASP A 263 -18.29 11.92 31.08
N ALA A 264 -19.07 11.60 30.04
CA ALA A 264 -20.54 11.49 30.12
C ALA A 264 -21.01 10.30 30.99
N SER A 265 -20.16 9.29 31.15
CA SER A 265 -20.42 8.18 32.07
C SER A 265 -20.31 8.58 33.54
N MET A 266 -19.67 9.72 33.81
CA MET A 266 -19.54 10.27 35.17
C MET A 266 -20.77 11.08 35.54
N ILE A 267 -21.30 10.84 36.72
CA ILE A 267 -22.40 11.60 37.28
C ILE A 267 -21.82 12.68 38.19
N TYR A 268 -22.10 13.95 37.85
CA TYR A 268 -21.75 15.08 38.71
C TYR A 268 -22.91 15.40 39.63
N TRP A 269 -22.60 15.63 40.87
CA TRP A 269 -23.59 15.94 41.89
C TRP A 269 -23.48 17.37 42.36
N THR A 270 -24.53 18.12 42.28
CA THR A 270 -24.65 19.41 42.95
C THR A 270 -25.37 19.18 44.29
N LEU A 271 -24.71 19.57 45.36
CA LEU A 271 -25.25 19.53 46.71
C LEU A 271 -25.64 20.96 47.12
N GLU A 272 -26.95 21.17 47.31
CA GLU A 272 -27.47 22.46 47.78
C GLU A 272 -27.83 22.37 49.27
N ASN A 273 -27.57 23.47 50.00
CA ASN A 273 -27.85 23.58 51.44
C ASN A 273 -27.21 22.47 52.29
N ALA A 274 -26.10 21.93 51.87
CA ALA A 274 -25.34 20.90 52.61
C ALA A 274 -24.48 21.51 53.71
N GLY A 275 -24.95 22.57 54.38
CA GLY A 275 -24.25 23.25 55.48
C GLY A 275 -23.99 22.31 56.63
N GLY A 276 -22.71 22.04 56.92
CA GLY A 276 -22.28 21.14 57.95
C GLY A 276 -21.52 19.89 57.47
N MET A 277 -21.50 19.62 56.14
CA MET A 277 -20.67 18.56 55.59
C MET A 277 -19.23 19.05 55.52
N ASP A 278 -18.35 18.26 56.12
CA ASP A 278 -16.89 18.46 55.99
C ASP A 278 -16.33 17.58 54.82
N ASP A 279 -15.03 17.69 54.59
CA ASP A 279 -14.38 16.93 53.52
C ASP A 279 -14.50 15.41 53.69
N VAL A 280 -14.65 14.93 54.94
CA VAL A 280 -14.83 13.51 55.26
C VAL A 280 -16.23 13.05 54.92
N ASP A 281 -17.22 13.88 55.18
CA ASP A 281 -18.62 13.59 54.84
C ASP A 281 -18.85 13.63 53.32
N LEU A 282 -18.18 14.56 52.63
CA LEU A 282 -18.20 14.59 51.17
C LEU A 282 -17.53 13.35 50.56
N ALA A 283 -16.41 12.88 51.13
CA ALA A 283 -15.74 11.67 50.71
C ALA A 283 -16.64 10.43 50.92
N LYS A 284 -17.33 10.32 52.07
CA LYS A 284 -18.32 9.24 52.33
C LYS A 284 -19.52 9.29 51.38
N PHE A 285 -20.02 10.50 51.09
CA PHE A 285 -21.08 10.69 50.11
C PHE A 285 -20.66 10.12 48.75
N ILE A 286 -19.48 10.50 48.26
CA ILE A 286 -18.93 10.04 46.96
C ILE A 286 -18.71 8.52 46.97
N GLU A 287 -18.21 7.95 48.07
CA GLU A 287 -17.99 6.52 48.25
C GLU A 287 -19.33 5.74 48.24
N HIS A 288 -20.35 6.22 48.94
CA HIS A 288 -21.69 5.63 48.94
C HIS A 288 -22.33 5.70 47.56
N MET A 289 -22.16 6.84 46.84
CA MET A 289 -22.69 6.96 45.48
C MET A 289 -22.02 5.99 44.51
N LYS A 290 -20.71 5.74 44.68
CA LYS A 290 -19.98 4.77 43.84
C LYS A 290 -20.31 3.31 44.16
N THR A 291 -20.47 2.98 45.44
CA THR A 291 -20.63 1.58 45.90
C THR A 291 -22.10 1.14 45.98
N VAL A 292 -22.96 1.95 46.61
CA VAL A 292 -24.34 1.62 46.87
C VAL A 292 -25.30 2.29 45.88
N LYS A 293 -24.79 3.26 45.11
CA LYS A 293 -25.56 4.13 44.16
C LYS A 293 -26.70 4.89 44.85
N ALA A 294 -26.61 5.07 46.14
CA ALA A 294 -27.51 5.88 46.96
C ALA A 294 -26.75 6.51 48.13
N ALA A 295 -27.03 7.76 48.43
CA ALA A 295 -26.51 8.45 49.60
C ALA A 295 -27.60 9.37 50.18
N VAL A 296 -27.55 9.58 51.50
CA VAL A 296 -28.40 10.54 52.18
C VAL A 296 -27.66 11.84 52.30
N VAL A 297 -28.29 12.95 51.94
CA VAL A 297 -27.79 14.31 52.16
C VAL A 297 -28.21 14.71 53.55
N ASP A 298 -27.25 14.75 54.47
CA ASP A 298 -27.46 15.21 55.82
C ASP A 298 -27.31 16.74 55.86
N GLY A 299 -28.38 17.45 55.79
CA GLY A 299 -28.44 18.90 55.76
C GLY A 299 -29.77 19.41 56.27
N GLY A 300 -29.85 20.68 56.65
CA GLY A 300 -31.06 21.31 57.16
C GLY A 300 -32.25 21.28 56.18
N ASP A 301 -33.37 21.88 56.57
CA ASP A 301 -34.57 21.92 55.77
C ASP A 301 -34.29 22.51 54.37
N GLY A 302 -34.50 21.67 53.32
CA GLY A 302 -34.20 22.05 51.92
C GLY A 302 -32.89 21.54 51.34
N ALA A 303 -32.16 20.62 52.01
CA ALA A 303 -30.97 19.98 51.41
C ALA A 303 -31.38 19.12 50.19
N LYS A 304 -30.70 19.32 49.06
CA LYS A 304 -30.93 18.61 47.80
C LYS A 304 -29.62 18.13 47.21
N ALA A 305 -29.67 16.98 46.55
CA ALA A 305 -28.64 16.49 45.67
C ALA A 305 -29.24 16.31 44.26
N GLU A 306 -28.65 16.99 43.31
CA GLU A 306 -29.05 16.85 41.90
C GLU A 306 -27.95 16.18 41.11
N ALA A 307 -28.33 15.17 40.35
CA ALA A 307 -27.41 14.48 39.44
C ALA A 307 -27.41 15.20 38.08
N HIS A 308 -26.23 15.51 37.62
CA HIS A 308 -26.06 16.10 36.30
C HIS A 308 -25.22 15.13 35.44
N THR A 309 -25.68 14.90 34.21
CA THR A 309 -24.97 14.19 33.19
C THR A 309 -24.61 15.15 32.06
N ILE A 310 -23.46 14.95 31.44
CA ILE A 310 -23.04 15.75 30.29
C ILE A 310 -23.72 15.17 29.04
N GLU A 311 -24.48 16.01 28.33
CA GLU A 311 -25.01 15.62 27.03
C GLU A 311 -23.89 15.76 25.96
N VAL A 312 -23.51 14.64 25.37
CA VAL A 312 -22.52 14.63 24.27
C VAL A 312 -23.26 14.89 22.95
N PRO A 313 -22.86 15.87 22.12
CA PRO A 313 -23.48 16.13 20.82
C PRO A 313 -23.05 15.07 19.78
N TYR A 314 -23.47 13.83 19.99
CA TYR A 314 -23.03 12.68 19.20
C TYR A 314 -23.40 12.80 17.72
N GLN A 315 -24.60 13.30 17.41
CA GLN A 315 -25.09 13.42 16.03
C GLN A 315 -24.23 14.34 15.15
N SER A 316 -23.83 15.49 15.68
CA SER A 316 -22.99 16.44 14.96
C SER A 316 -21.59 15.89 14.70
N ARG A 317 -21.05 15.16 15.68
CA ARG A 317 -19.72 14.54 15.55
C ARG A 317 -19.73 13.39 14.57
N GLU A 318 -20.72 12.51 14.64
CA GLU A 318 -20.87 11.39 13.71
C GLU A 318 -21.03 11.90 12.27
N THR A 319 -21.87 12.91 12.05
CA THR A 319 -22.05 13.51 10.73
C THR A 319 -20.75 14.12 10.22
N TYR A 320 -19.97 14.78 11.08
CA TYR A 320 -18.70 15.37 10.67
C TYR A 320 -17.61 14.33 10.39
N LEU A 321 -17.52 13.27 11.20
CA LEU A 321 -16.60 12.14 10.96
C LEU A 321 -16.93 11.44 9.65
N THR A 322 -18.22 11.20 9.37
CA THR A 322 -18.66 10.61 8.10
C THR A 322 -18.30 11.50 6.91
N ARG A 323 -18.44 12.83 7.06
CA ARG A 323 -18.04 13.79 6.02
C ARG A 323 -16.53 13.73 5.78
N LEU A 324 -15.71 13.85 6.84
CA LEU A 324 -14.24 13.74 6.73
C LEU A 324 -13.80 12.42 6.10
N GLU A 325 -14.45 11.31 6.45
CA GLU A 325 -14.16 10.02 5.81
C GLU A 325 -14.40 10.08 4.30
N ASN A 326 -15.54 10.62 3.87
CA ASN A 326 -15.84 10.77 2.44
C ASN A 326 -14.89 11.73 1.74
N ASP A 327 -14.56 12.87 2.38
CA ASP A 327 -13.62 13.85 1.84
C ASP A 327 -12.24 13.19 1.66
N MET A 328 -11.73 12.45 2.65
CA MET A 328 -10.45 11.70 2.55
C MET A 328 -10.44 10.68 1.42
N TYR A 329 -11.55 9.94 1.17
CA TYR A 329 -11.62 9.02 0.04
C TYR A 329 -11.60 9.74 -1.31
N ASN A 330 -12.26 10.90 -1.40
CA ASN A 330 -12.28 11.71 -2.61
C ASN A 330 -10.90 12.34 -2.88
N ASP A 331 -10.27 12.91 -1.87
CA ASP A 331 -8.98 13.59 -1.99
C ASP A 331 -7.84 12.60 -2.24
N ALA A 332 -7.93 11.39 -1.66
CA ALA A 332 -7.01 10.29 -1.95
C ALA A 332 -7.26 9.65 -3.32
N MET A 333 -8.34 10.01 -4.03
CA MET A 333 -8.81 9.32 -5.24
C MET A 333 -8.96 7.80 -5.04
N ALA A 334 -9.34 7.38 -3.83
CA ALA A 334 -9.42 5.99 -3.42
C ALA A 334 -10.85 5.44 -3.57
N LEU A 335 -10.95 4.14 -3.87
CA LEU A 335 -12.24 3.48 -3.95
C LEU A 335 -12.83 3.27 -2.56
N ASN A 336 -14.00 3.86 -2.30
CA ASN A 336 -14.79 3.56 -1.10
C ASN A 336 -15.72 2.37 -1.36
N VAL A 337 -15.30 1.17 -0.93
CA VAL A 337 -16.03 -0.08 -1.11
C VAL A 337 -17.43 -0.03 -0.49
N ASN A 338 -17.63 0.73 0.59
CA ASN A 338 -18.94 0.87 1.24
C ASN A 338 -19.98 1.54 0.32
N GLN A 339 -19.54 2.45 -0.56
CA GLN A 339 -20.42 3.09 -1.55
C GLN A 339 -20.79 2.14 -2.69
N VAL A 340 -19.92 1.19 -3.04
CA VAL A 340 -20.13 0.23 -4.12
C VAL A 340 -20.95 -0.97 -3.64
N SER A 341 -20.85 -1.37 -2.37
CA SER A 341 -21.55 -2.53 -1.80
C SER A 341 -22.99 -2.25 -1.35
N ALA A 342 -23.46 -1.01 -1.41
CA ALA A 342 -24.75 -0.57 -0.86
C ALA A 342 -26.00 -0.92 -1.69
N GLY A 343 -26.02 -2.02 -2.45
CA GLY A 343 -27.21 -2.47 -3.18
C GLY A 343 -26.91 -3.05 -4.57
N ASN A 344 -27.93 -3.19 -5.41
CA ASN A 344 -27.78 -3.63 -6.82
C ASN A 344 -27.09 -2.56 -7.65
N VAL A 345 -25.75 -2.48 -7.53
CA VAL A 345 -24.93 -1.52 -8.29
C VAL A 345 -24.65 -2.12 -9.66
N THR A 346 -24.96 -1.38 -10.71
CA THR A 346 -24.68 -1.80 -12.10
C THR A 346 -23.17 -1.83 -12.37
N ALA A 347 -22.72 -2.64 -13.32
CA ALA A 347 -21.31 -2.66 -13.74
C ALA A 347 -20.81 -1.27 -14.18
N THR A 348 -21.67 -0.46 -14.80
CA THR A 348 -21.36 0.93 -15.18
C THR A 348 -21.09 1.81 -13.96
N ALA A 349 -21.86 1.66 -12.87
CA ALA A 349 -21.65 2.42 -11.65
C ALA A 349 -20.38 1.96 -10.90
N ILE A 350 -20.08 0.66 -10.93
CA ILE A 350 -18.82 0.12 -10.40
C ILE A 350 -17.63 0.70 -11.18
N ASN A 351 -17.68 0.69 -12.50
CA ASN A 351 -16.62 1.25 -13.34
C ASN A 351 -16.43 2.76 -13.10
N ALA A 352 -17.54 3.51 -12.95
CA ALA A 352 -17.48 4.93 -12.62
C ALA A 352 -16.86 5.20 -11.24
N ALA A 353 -17.08 4.32 -10.25
CA ALA A 353 -16.49 4.44 -8.93
C ALA A 353 -14.96 4.16 -8.95
N TYR A 354 -14.48 3.35 -9.91
CA TYR A 354 -13.05 3.10 -10.09
C TYR A 354 -12.32 4.22 -10.85
N GLU A 355 -13.01 5.12 -11.54
CA GLU A 355 -12.39 6.12 -12.41
C GLU A 355 -11.37 7.02 -11.71
N PRO A 356 -11.62 7.57 -10.49
CA PRO A 356 -10.60 8.34 -9.78
C PRO A 356 -9.35 7.51 -9.47
N LEU A 357 -9.52 6.26 -9.02
CA LEU A 357 -8.42 5.36 -8.72
C LEU A 357 -7.65 4.98 -10.00
N ASN A 358 -8.34 4.77 -11.14
CA ASN A 358 -7.69 4.53 -12.43
C ASN A 358 -6.77 5.69 -12.81
N ASN A 359 -7.30 6.92 -12.79
CA ASN A 359 -6.55 8.13 -13.19
C ASN A 359 -5.32 8.35 -12.31
N LYS A 360 -5.44 8.11 -11.00
CA LYS A 360 -4.31 8.18 -10.08
C LYS A 360 -3.28 7.10 -10.37
N THR A 361 -3.75 5.87 -10.56
CA THR A 361 -2.90 4.71 -10.82
C THR A 361 -2.19 4.82 -12.17
N ASP A 362 -2.79 5.46 -13.19
CA ASP A 362 -2.12 5.73 -14.46
C ASP A 362 -0.83 6.55 -14.26
N GLN A 363 -0.87 7.55 -13.39
CA GLN A 363 0.33 8.34 -13.06
C GLN A 363 1.40 7.51 -12.33
N PHE A 364 0.96 6.65 -11.42
CA PHE A 364 1.87 5.75 -10.71
C PHE A 364 2.47 4.69 -11.64
N GLU A 365 1.68 4.18 -12.61
CA GLU A 365 2.13 3.22 -13.62
C GLU A 365 3.27 3.80 -14.48
N TYR A 366 3.20 5.08 -14.88
CA TYR A 366 4.31 5.74 -15.56
C TYR A 366 5.59 5.76 -14.73
N CYS A 367 5.49 6.04 -13.43
CA CYS A 367 6.65 6.04 -12.55
C CYS A 367 7.26 4.62 -12.38
N ILE A 368 6.41 3.60 -12.31
CA ILE A 368 6.84 2.20 -12.25
C ILE A 368 7.49 1.77 -13.58
N ASP A 369 6.92 2.17 -14.71
CA ASP A 369 7.48 1.87 -16.03
C ASP A 369 8.88 2.48 -16.17
N GLU A 370 9.04 3.76 -15.85
CA GLU A 370 10.33 4.46 -15.88
C GLU A 370 11.37 3.78 -14.98
N PHE A 371 10.95 3.33 -13.79
CA PHE A 371 11.81 2.56 -12.89
C PHE A 371 12.25 1.22 -13.49
N ILE A 372 11.31 0.47 -14.09
CA ILE A 372 11.60 -0.83 -14.72
C ILE A 372 12.52 -0.63 -15.92
N GLN A 373 12.27 0.38 -16.77
CA GLN A 373 13.14 0.70 -17.90
C GLN A 373 14.57 1.01 -17.45
N GLY A 374 14.73 1.78 -16.36
CA GLY A 374 16.05 2.03 -15.77
C GLY A 374 16.76 0.75 -15.30
N LEU A 375 16.03 -0.26 -14.81
CA LEU A 375 16.61 -1.56 -14.48
C LEU A 375 16.95 -2.38 -15.72
N LEU A 376 16.10 -2.35 -16.76
CA LEU A 376 16.35 -3.03 -18.03
C LEU A 376 17.58 -2.49 -18.74
N ASP A 377 17.79 -1.18 -18.70
CA ASP A 377 19.00 -0.52 -19.25
C ASP A 377 20.27 -1.04 -18.57
N LEU A 378 20.25 -1.27 -17.25
CA LEU A 378 21.40 -1.82 -16.52
C LEU A 378 21.77 -3.23 -16.95
N ILE A 379 20.79 -4.04 -17.34
CA ILE A 379 21.00 -5.43 -17.79
C ILE A 379 21.08 -5.56 -19.30
N GLY A 380 20.91 -4.44 -20.05
CA GLY A 380 20.98 -4.40 -21.51
C GLY A 380 19.89 -5.24 -22.18
N VAL A 381 18.64 -5.11 -21.73
CA VAL A 381 17.46 -5.77 -22.28
C VAL A 381 16.47 -4.71 -22.76
N GLU A 382 15.97 -4.88 -23.97
CA GLU A 382 14.88 -4.06 -24.52
C GLU A 382 13.58 -4.86 -24.42
N ASP A 383 12.73 -4.50 -23.46
CA ASP A 383 11.40 -5.11 -23.26
C ASP A 383 10.47 -4.07 -22.62
N ASN A 384 9.16 -4.34 -22.62
CA ASN A 384 8.18 -3.46 -22.02
C ASN A 384 7.34 -4.21 -20.98
N PRO A 385 7.17 -3.66 -19.77
CA PRO A 385 6.31 -4.25 -18.77
C PRO A 385 4.83 -4.10 -19.16
N THR A 386 4.03 -5.08 -18.80
CA THR A 386 2.57 -5.06 -18.95
C THR A 386 1.92 -5.30 -17.60
N PHE A 387 0.96 -4.45 -17.24
CA PHE A 387 0.28 -4.46 -15.96
C PHE A 387 -1.17 -4.92 -16.11
N LYS A 388 -1.60 -5.84 -15.25
CA LYS A 388 -3.01 -6.25 -15.14
C LYS A 388 -3.58 -5.77 -13.82
N ARG A 389 -4.46 -4.76 -13.86
CA ARG A 389 -5.06 -4.17 -12.65
C ARG A 389 -6.00 -5.14 -11.94
N SER A 390 -5.93 -5.14 -10.61
CA SER A 390 -6.78 -5.97 -9.76
C SER A 390 -8.12 -5.27 -9.53
N LYS A 391 -9.13 -5.56 -10.35
CA LYS A 391 -10.50 -5.02 -10.23
C LYS A 391 -11.43 -6.00 -9.54
N ILE A 392 -12.36 -5.49 -8.74
CA ILE A 392 -13.53 -6.25 -8.32
C ILE A 392 -14.48 -6.24 -9.54
N VAL A 393 -14.64 -7.37 -10.19
CA VAL A 393 -15.52 -7.53 -11.35
C VAL A 393 -16.70 -8.44 -10.98
N ASN A 394 -17.85 -8.16 -11.58
CA ASN A 394 -18.95 -9.11 -11.55
C ASN A 394 -18.62 -10.26 -12.52
N GLN A 395 -18.08 -11.35 -11.97
CA GLN A 395 -17.64 -12.50 -12.75
C GLN A 395 -18.72 -13.02 -13.70
N THR A 396 -20.00 -12.90 -13.31
CA THR A 396 -21.12 -13.34 -14.14
C THR A 396 -21.27 -12.45 -15.39
N GLU A 397 -21.19 -11.14 -15.25
CA GLU A 397 -21.30 -10.21 -16.38
C GLU A 397 -20.06 -10.29 -17.28
N GLU A 398 -18.86 -10.42 -16.70
CA GLU A 398 -17.61 -10.60 -17.46
C GLU A 398 -17.64 -11.89 -18.27
N THR A 399 -18.06 -13.00 -17.65
CA THR A 399 -18.25 -14.27 -18.34
C THR A 399 -19.27 -14.16 -19.49
N GLN A 400 -20.39 -13.48 -19.27
CA GLN A 400 -21.39 -13.26 -20.33
C GLN A 400 -20.84 -12.40 -21.48
N MET A 401 -20.07 -11.39 -21.17
CA MET A 401 -19.43 -10.53 -22.16
C MET A 401 -18.42 -11.30 -23.01
N ILE A 402 -17.57 -12.12 -22.39
CA ILE A 402 -16.61 -12.99 -23.08
C ILE A 402 -17.34 -14.01 -23.95
N LEU A 403 -18.36 -14.68 -23.43
CA LEU A 403 -19.18 -15.64 -24.21
C LEU A 403 -19.91 -14.96 -25.35
N SER A 404 -20.35 -13.71 -25.19
CA SER A 404 -20.98 -12.95 -26.28
C SER A 404 -20.00 -12.60 -27.40
N ALA A 405 -18.73 -12.39 -27.04
CA ALA A 405 -17.63 -12.12 -27.96
C ALA A 405 -17.02 -13.41 -28.56
N ALA A 406 -17.40 -14.59 -28.05
CA ALA A 406 -16.83 -15.89 -28.45
C ALA A 406 -16.93 -16.21 -29.94
N GLN A 407 -17.94 -15.67 -30.63
CA GLN A 407 -18.09 -15.84 -32.10
C GLN A 407 -17.02 -15.10 -32.93
N TYR A 408 -16.24 -14.21 -32.31
CA TYR A 408 -15.20 -13.39 -32.96
C TYR A 408 -13.79 -13.69 -32.47
N LEU A 409 -13.65 -14.54 -31.43
CA LEU A 409 -12.39 -14.87 -30.80
C LEU A 409 -12.07 -16.36 -30.95
N ASP A 410 -10.80 -16.70 -30.98
CA ASP A 410 -10.34 -18.08 -30.91
C ASP A 410 -10.53 -18.69 -29.52
N THR A 411 -10.61 -20.03 -29.48
CA THR A 411 -10.91 -20.77 -28.24
C THR A 411 -9.86 -20.51 -27.14
N GLU A 412 -8.57 -20.39 -27.49
CA GLU A 412 -7.49 -20.13 -26.57
C GLU A 412 -7.64 -18.76 -25.90
N THR A 413 -7.95 -17.72 -26.69
CA THR A 413 -8.20 -16.36 -26.18
C THR A 413 -9.42 -16.32 -25.27
N ILE A 414 -10.49 -17.03 -25.62
CA ILE A 414 -11.70 -17.12 -24.77
C ILE A 414 -11.35 -17.75 -23.41
N LEU A 415 -10.66 -18.88 -23.42
CA LEU A 415 -10.29 -19.59 -22.19
C LEU A 415 -9.36 -18.77 -21.30
N LYS A 416 -8.39 -18.07 -21.90
CA LYS A 416 -7.46 -17.19 -21.16
C LYS A 416 -8.14 -16.00 -20.47
N HIS A 417 -9.29 -15.57 -20.97
CA HIS A 417 -10.03 -14.43 -20.40
C HIS A 417 -11.14 -14.85 -19.43
N LEU A 418 -11.47 -16.14 -19.31
CA LEU A 418 -12.46 -16.59 -18.33
C LEU A 418 -11.90 -16.44 -16.90
N PRO A 419 -12.60 -15.68 -16.01
CA PRO A 419 -12.03 -15.26 -14.73
C PRO A 419 -11.90 -16.37 -13.69
N PHE A 420 -12.43 -17.56 -13.95
CA PHE A 420 -12.47 -18.69 -13.03
C PHE A 420 -11.58 -19.87 -13.43
N LEU A 421 -10.86 -19.78 -14.57
CA LEU A 421 -9.95 -20.83 -15.03
C LEU A 421 -8.52 -20.51 -14.65
N ALA A 422 -7.82 -21.50 -14.06
CA ALA A 422 -6.39 -21.41 -13.82
C ALA A 422 -5.60 -21.70 -15.11
N PRO A 423 -4.38 -21.14 -15.30
CA PRO A 423 -3.57 -21.39 -16.48
C PRO A 423 -3.35 -22.88 -16.79
N GLU A 424 -3.13 -23.70 -15.74
CA GLU A 424 -2.95 -25.14 -15.86
C GLU A 424 -4.21 -25.89 -16.35
N GLU A 425 -5.40 -25.36 -16.01
CA GLU A 425 -6.68 -25.91 -16.48
C GLU A 425 -6.92 -25.54 -17.95
N ILE A 426 -6.47 -24.35 -18.37
CA ILE A 426 -6.56 -23.88 -19.77
C ILE A 426 -5.75 -24.82 -20.69
N ASP A 427 -4.52 -25.14 -20.31
CA ASP A 427 -3.67 -26.05 -21.07
C ASP A 427 -4.28 -27.46 -21.20
N GLN A 428 -4.88 -27.96 -20.11
CA GLN A 428 -5.57 -29.25 -20.13
C GLN A 428 -6.79 -29.25 -21.05
N ILE A 429 -7.58 -28.16 -21.05
CA ILE A 429 -8.76 -28.00 -21.90
C ILE A 429 -8.34 -27.92 -23.38
N LEU A 430 -7.29 -27.14 -23.68
CA LEU A 430 -6.76 -27.01 -25.04
C LEU A 430 -6.23 -28.37 -25.57
N GLU A 431 -5.49 -29.12 -24.75
CA GLU A 431 -5.03 -30.46 -25.13
C GLU A 431 -6.20 -31.44 -25.36
N ALA A 432 -7.24 -31.35 -24.51
CA ALA A 432 -8.42 -32.19 -24.68
C ALA A 432 -9.18 -31.86 -25.96
N THR A 433 -9.39 -30.58 -26.26
CA THR A 433 -10.06 -30.11 -27.46
C THR A 433 -9.29 -30.51 -28.72
N THR A 434 -7.97 -30.37 -28.71
CA THR A 434 -7.11 -30.78 -29.83
C THR A 434 -7.18 -32.30 -30.09
N LYS A 435 -7.25 -33.10 -29.00
CA LYS A 435 -7.43 -34.58 -29.12
C LYS A 435 -8.80 -34.97 -29.64
N GLU A 436 -9.87 -34.27 -29.24
CA GLU A 436 -11.20 -34.49 -29.75
C GLU A 436 -11.35 -34.11 -31.24
N GLU A 437 -10.72 -33.02 -31.66
CA GLU A 437 -10.69 -32.62 -33.07
C GLU A 437 -9.88 -33.62 -33.93
N SER A 438 -8.72 -34.07 -33.47
CA SER A 438 -7.93 -35.07 -34.16
C SER A 438 -8.65 -36.45 -34.25
N GLY A 439 -9.38 -36.86 -33.20
CA GLY A 439 -10.19 -38.06 -33.21
C GLY A 439 -11.37 -38.01 -34.17
N ARG A 440 -11.95 -36.82 -34.40
CA ARG A 440 -13.02 -36.65 -35.40
C ARG A 440 -12.53 -36.78 -36.85
N PHE A 441 -11.27 -36.47 -37.13
CA PHE A 441 -10.66 -36.64 -38.44
C PHE A 441 -10.27 -38.10 -38.73
N GLU A 442 -9.96 -38.90 -37.70
CA GLU A 442 -9.63 -40.31 -37.85
C GLU A 442 -10.87 -41.19 -38.04
N ASP A 443 -12.04 -40.82 -37.47
CA ASP A 443 -13.29 -41.57 -37.66
C ASP A 443 -14.04 -41.23 -39.00
N GLY A 444 -13.59 -40.21 -39.74
CA GLY A 444 -14.19 -39.76 -41.01
C GLY A 444 -13.68 -40.47 -42.28
N GLU A 445 -12.60 -41.30 -42.17
CA GLU A 445 -12.00 -41.96 -43.37
C GLU A 445 -12.31 -43.44 -43.55
N MET A 446 -13.22 -44.04 -42.78
CA MET A 446 -13.66 -45.41 -43.04
C MET A 446 -15.17 -45.51 -43.26
N GLY A 447 -15.60 -45.33 -44.50
CA GLY A 447 -16.96 -45.67 -44.84
C GLY A 447 -17.46 -45.12 -46.16
N ASP A 448 -16.87 -45.56 -47.26
CA ASP A 448 -17.65 -45.60 -48.53
C ASP A 448 -17.09 -46.67 -49.44
N GLU A 449 -17.75 -47.84 -49.47
CA GLU A 449 -17.90 -48.71 -50.66
C GLU A 449 -18.94 -49.78 -50.34
N GLY A 450 -20.08 -49.72 -51.03
CA GLY A 450 -20.88 -50.93 -51.19
C GLY A 450 -22.39 -50.74 -51.23
N ASP A 451 -22.87 -50.66 -52.42
CA ASP A 451 -24.06 -51.27 -53.08
C ASP A 451 -25.44 -50.69 -52.88
N LEU A 452 -25.88 -50.25 -54.05
CA LEU A 452 -27.27 -50.03 -54.49
C LEU A 452 -28.07 -51.38 -54.52
N GLU A 453 -29.25 -51.45 -53.93
CA GLU A 453 -30.42 -52.05 -54.52
C GLU A 453 -31.68 -51.56 -53.83
N GLY A 454 -32.68 -51.15 -54.65
CA GLY A 454 -33.96 -50.57 -54.26
C GLY A 454 -34.94 -51.57 -53.71
N GLU A 455 -35.99 -51.07 -53.14
CA GLU A 455 -37.36 -51.50 -53.37
C GLU A 455 -38.39 -50.54 -52.74
N ASP A 456 -39.45 -50.38 -53.51
CA ASP A 456 -40.67 -49.58 -53.33
C ASP A 456 -41.45 -49.89 -52.05
N GLY A 457 -42.25 -48.91 -51.58
CA GLY A 457 -43.44 -49.29 -50.85
C GLY A 457 -44.01 -48.33 -49.83
N GLU A 458 -44.98 -47.53 -50.34
CA GLU A 458 -46.21 -47.13 -49.62
C GLU A 458 -46.23 -46.22 -48.40
N ASN A 459 -46.78 -45.08 -48.66
CA ASN A 459 -47.53 -44.25 -47.71
C ASN A 459 -48.91 -44.86 -47.41
N PRO A 460 -49.56 -44.78 -46.27
CA PRO A 460 -50.66 -43.83 -46.21
C PRO A 460 -50.92 -43.15 -44.82
N ASP A 461 -51.31 -41.88 -44.93
CA ASP A 461 -52.35 -41.14 -44.22
C ASP A 461 -52.72 -41.41 -42.75
N GLY A 462 -52.87 -40.32 -42.03
CA GLY A 462 -53.64 -40.28 -40.79
C GLY A 462 -53.57 -38.97 -40.05
N GLU A 463 -54.44 -38.07 -40.43
CA GLU A 463 -54.83 -36.85 -39.67
C GLU A 463 -55.11 -37.10 -38.19
N ASN A 464 -54.85 -36.14 -37.38
CA ASN A 464 -55.89 -35.52 -36.56
C ASN A 464 -55.40 -34.28 -35.82
N GLU A 465 -56.04 -33.18 -36.10
CA GLU A 465 -56.19 -31.98 -35.34
C GLU A 465 -56.88 -32.28 -34.04
N GLU A 466 -56.52 -31.57 -32.97
CA GLU A 466 -57.49 -31.03 -32.01
C GLU A 466 -56.85 -29.83 -31.21
N ASP A 467 -57.50 -28.72 -31.49
CA ASP A 467 -57.52 -27.45 -30.75
C ASP A 467 -57.74 -27.65 -29.24
N LEU A 468 -57.23 -26.71 -28.46
CA LEU A 468 -58.01 -26.02 -27.44
C LEU A 468 -57.21 -24.87 -26.80
N GLU A 469 -57.63 -23.67 -27.09
CA GLU A 469 -57.43 -22.43 -26.37
C GLU A 469 -58.38 -22.32 -25.17
N PRO A 470 -58.44 -21.15 -24.49
CA PRO A 470 -57.70 -20.71 -23.34
C PRO A 470 -58.63 -20.34 -22.16
N GLY A 471 -58.08 -19.85 -21.09
CA GLY A 471 -58.83 -19.21 -20.00
C GLY A 471 -58.11 -19.40 -18.69
N GLY A 472 -57.87 -18.45 -17.86
CA GLY A 472 -58.50 -17.22 -17.51
C GLY A 472 -58.13 -16.95 -16.06
N ASP A 473 -57.79 -15.72 -15.81
CA ASP A 473 -57.82 -14.93 -14.56
C ASP A 473 -58.05 -15.60 -13.19
N VAL A 474 -57.31 -15.11 -12.18
CA VAL A 474 -57.76 -14.29 -11.02
C VAL A 474 -56.89 -14.46 -9.78
N ASN A 475 -56.32 -13.31 -9.33
CA ASN A 475 -56.10 -12.83 -7.96
C ASN A 475 -55.55 -13.73 -6.81
N GLY A 476 -54.53 -13.10 -6.16
CA GLY A 476 -54.11 -13.39 -4.82
C GLY A 476 -52.87 -12.61 -4.49
#